data_a97f990c89c9bab6fccc0d8f8aa98dbd
#
_entry.id   a97f990c89c9bab6fccc0d8f8aa98dbd
#
_cell.length_a   1.000
_cell.length_b   1.000
_cell.length_c   1.000
_cell.angle_alpha   90.00
_cell.angle_beta   90.00
_cell.angle_gamma   90.00
#
_symmetry.space_group_name_H-M   'P 1'
#
loop_
_entity.id
_entity.type
_entity.pdbx_description
1 polymer ?
#
loop_
_entity_poly.entity_id
_entity_poly.type
_entity_poly.pdbx_seq_one_letter_code
_entity_poly.pdbx_strand_id
1 'polypeptide(L)'
;MPIDSVLDNYDLENITIGVLGSHSALEILDGAKDEGFKTICICQKGRELPYQKFKRLSDEILILDNFSDLIHKENQQKLRDQNTIFVPHRSFVVYLGIDNIENKLQIPVFGNRYILKAEDRQLANNQYHLLREANISLPRIYKSPEDIDSPSIVKIQEAKRNLERAFFIVTSYSDYKKKSKYRINLGII
;
A
#
# COMPACT_ATOMS: atom_id res chain seq x y z
N MET A 1 10.39 2.27 22.20
CA MET A 1 11.25 3.36 21.67
C MET A 1 10.32 4.41 21.09
N PRO A 2 10.49 5.70 21.33
CA PRO A 2 9.74 6.72 20.62
C PRO A 2 10.00 6.62 19.11
N ILE A 3 8.98 6.87 18.29
CA ILE A 3 9.10 6.76 16.81
C ILE A 3 10.15 7.75 16.27
N ASP A 4 10.27 8.91 16.92
CA ASP A 4 11.21 9.97 16.51
C ASP A 4 12.70 9.58 16.71
N SER A 5 12.99 8.56 17.53
CA SER A 5 14.35 8.06 17.80
C SER A 5 14.68 6.76 17.02
N VAL A 6 13.85 6.37 16.07
CA VAL A 6 14.05 5.09 15.34
C VAL A 6 15.31 5.15 14.46
N LEU A 7 15.72 6.34 14.02
CA LEU A 7 16.91 6.52 13.19
C LEU A 7 18.23 6.69 13.99
N ASP A 8 18.18 6.89 15.30
CA ASP A 8 19.36 7.26 16.11
C ASP A 8 20.53 6.26 16.04
N ASN A 9 20.26 5.02 15.66
CA ASN A 9 21.27 3.96 15.57
C ASN A 9 21.42 3.42 14.13
N TYR A 10 20.94 4.15 13.13
CA TYR A 10 21.08 3.74 11.72
C TYR A 10 22.35 4.27 11.11
N ASP A 11 23.06 3.39 10.40
CA ASP A 11 24.17 3.77 9.53
C ASP A 11 23.60 4.19 8.16
N LEU A 12 23.57 5.49 7.89
CA LEU A 12 22.98 6.03 6.68
C LEU A 12 23.80 5.74 5.41
N GLU A 13 25.06 5.30 5.56
CA GLU A 13 25.91 4.89 4.43
C GLU A 13 25.65 3.43 3.99
N ASN A 14 25.06 2.60 4.89
CA ASN A 14 24.86 1.17 4.65
C ASN A 14 23.38 0.75 4.84
N ILE A 15 22.47 1.48 4.24
CA ILE A 15 21.04 1.21 4.32
C ILE A 15 20.67 -0.04 3.53
N THR A 16 19.76 -0.85 4.10
CA THR A 16 19.04 -1.92 3.41
C THR A 16 17.62 -1.47 3.09
N ILE A 17 17.18 -1.58 1.86
CA ILE A 17 15.80 -1.30 1.47
C ILE A 17 14.93 -2.52 1.73
N GLY A 18 13.94 -2.37 2.61
CA GLY A 18 12.96 -3.40 2.93
C GLY A 18 11.61 -3.15 2.27
N VAL A 19 10.96 -4.21 1.83
CA VAL A 19 9.63 -4.14 1.22
C VAL A 19 8.81 -5.39 1.57
N LEU A 20 7.47 -5.26 1.68
CA LEU A 20 6.59 -6.43 1.74
C LEU A 20 6.50 -7.10 0.37
N GLY A 21 6.66 -8.43 0.31
CA GLY A 21 6.61 -9.24 -0.90
C GLY A 21 5.20 -9.32 -1.50
N SER A 22 4.70 -8.21 -2.01
CA SER A 22 3.37 -8.08 -2.61
C SER A 22 3.33 -6.86 -3.51
N HIS A 23 2.27 -6.70 -4.31
CA HIS A 23 2.00 -5.55 -5.18
C HIS A 23 3.25 -5.14 -6.00
N SER A 24 3.80 -3.95 -5.75
CA SER A 24 4.94 -3.33 -6.47
C SER A 24 6.31 -3.69 -5.86
N ALA A 25 6.42 -4.80 -5.13
CA ALA A 25 7.66 -5.14 -4.44
C ALA A 25 8.83 -5.39 -5.39
N LEU A 26 8.60 -6.03 -6.55
CA LEU A 26 9.66 -6.29 -7.52
C LEU A 26 10.21 -5.01 -8.11
N GLU A 27 9.35 -4.04 -8.43
CA GLU A 27 9.75 -2.74 -8.96
C GLU A 27 10.55 -1.93 -7.93
N ILE A 28 10.15 -1.97 -6.66
CA ILE A 28 10.89 -1.29 -5.57
C ILE A 28 12.25 -1.94 -5.36
N LEU A 29 12.33 -3.27 -5.35
CA LEU A 29 13.58 -3.99 -5.20
C LEU A 29 14.51 -3.74 -6.40
N ASP A 30 13.98 -3.70 -7.62
CA ASP A 30 14.75 -3.41 -8.83
C ASP A 30 15.36 -2.01 -8.78
N GLY A 31 14.55 -1.00 -8.50
CA GLY A 31 15.05 0.37 -8.33
C GLY A 31 16.08 0.50 -7.20
N ALA A 32 15.88 -0.19 -6.08
CA ALA A 32 16.85 -0.19 -4.98
C ALA A 32 18.20 -0.81 -5.40
N LYS A 33 18.16 -1.89 -6.20
CA LYS A 33 19.39 -2.51 -6.74
C LYS A 33 20.09 -1.62 -7.75
N ASP A 34 19.34 -0.92 -8.60
CA ASP A 34 19.91 0.02 -9.58
C ASP A 34 20.63 1.19 -8.89
N GLU A 35 20.13 1.62 -7.72
CA GLU A 35 20.76 2.64 -6.86
C GLU A 35 21.85 2.08 -5.93
N GLY A 36 22.15 0.77 -6.01
CA GLY A 36 23.24 0.13 -5.26
C GLY A 36 22.94 -0.26 -3.83
N PHE A 37 21.66 -0.19 -3.41
CA PHE A 37 21.28 -0.60 -2.06
C PHE A 37 21.26 -2.11 -1.87
N LYS A 38 21.50 -2.54 -0.63
CA LYS A 38 21.09 -3.87 -0.18
C LYS A 38 19.58 -3.94 -0.10
N THR A 39 19.03 -5.12 -0.30
CA THR A 39 17.58 -5.33 -0.35
C THR A 39 17.14 -6.51 0.49
N ILE A 40 16.00 -6.37 1.16
CA ILE A 40 15.32 -7.45 1.88
C ILE A 40 13.84 -7.47 1.53
N CYS A 41 13.36 -8.65 1.12
CA CYS A 41 11.95 -8.87 0.85
C CYS A 41 11.30 -9.61 2.02
N ILE A 42 10.28 -9.04 2.63
CA ILE A 42 9.50 -9.70 3.69
C ILE A 42 8.32 -10.40 3.04
N CYS A 43 8.33 -11.72 3.06
CA CYS A 43 7.32 -12.55 2.41
C CYS A 43 6.41 -13.22 3.44
N GLN A 44 5.14 -13.33 3.12
CA GLN A 44 4.28 -14.28 3.79
C GLN A 44 4.55 -15.68 3.21
N LYS A 45 4.62 -16.67 4.08
CA LYS A 45 4.84 -18.08 3.73
C LYS A 45 3.93 -18.54 2.58
N GLY A 46 4.54 -19.15 1.58
CA GLY A 46 3.87 -19.58 0.35
C GLY A 46 3.81 -18.50 -0.76
N ARG A 47 4.27 -17.27 -0.49
CA ARG A 47 4.31 -16.17 -1.47
C ARG A 47 5.74 -15.76 -1.86
N GLU A 48 6.75 -16.45 -1.40
CA GLU A 48 8.18 -16.15 -1.59
C GLU A 48 8.72 -16.52 -2.97
N LEU A 49 8.04 -17.40 -3.70
CA LEU A 49 8.55 -17.96 -4.97
C LEU A 49 8.96 -16.93 -6.02
N PRO A 50 8.22 -15.84 -6.28
CA PRO A 50 8.66 -14.81 -7.23
C PRO A 50 10.00 -14.21 -6.85
N TYR A 51 10.20 -13.89 -5.57
CA TYR A 51 11.41 -13.25 -5.05
C TYR A 51 12.60 -14.20 -5.03
N GLN A 52 12.37 -15.48 -4.79
CA GLN A 52 13.38 -16.52 -4.91
C GLN A 52 13.84 -16.74 -6.36
N LYS A 53 12.94 -16.56 -7.34
CA LYS A 53 13.29 -16.67 -8.77
C LYS A 53 14.07 -15.46 -9.28
N PHE A 54 13.73 -14.26 -8.82
CA PHE A 54 14.43 -13.01 -9.19
C PHE A 54 15.56 -12.69 -8.20
N LYS A 55 16.50 -13.63 -8.04
CA LYS A 55 17.58 -13.58 -7.03
C LYS A 55 18.42 -12.30 -7.05
N ARG A 56 18.54 -11.63 -8.20
CA ARG A 56 19.30 -10.38 -8.28
C ARG A 56 18.62 -9.22 -7.55
N LEU A 57 17.30 -9.30 -7.32
CA LEU A 57 16.50 -8.22 -6.77
C LEU A 57 16.42 -8.25 -5.23
N SER A 58 16.60 -9.41 -4.61
CA SER A 58 16.47 -9.56 -3.16
C SER A 58 17.72 -10.26 -2.62
N ASP A 59 18.55 -9.52 -1.89
CA ASP A 59 19.73 -10.09 -1.25
C ASP A 59 19.31 -11.03 -0.11
N GLU A 60 18.22 -10.68 0.60
CA GLU A 60 17.65 -11.50 1.66
C GLU A 60 16.12 -11.61 1.54
N ILE A 61 15.58 -12.71 2.03
CA ILE A 61 14.15 -12.97 2.12
C ILE A 61 13.82 -13.37 3.55
N LEU A 62 13.02 -12.57 4.25
CA LEU A 62 12.45 -12.90 5.54
C LEU A 62 11.06 -13.49 5.35
N ILE A 63 10.88 -14.77 5.71
CA ILE A 63 9.59 -15.46 5.60
C ILE A 63 8.88 -15.41 6.94
N LEU A 64 7.66 -14.88 6.96
CA LEU A 64 6.75 -14.79 8.10
C LEU A 64 5.54 -15.69 7.84
N ASP A 65 4.89 -16.18 8.88
CA ASP A 65 3.62 -16.91 8.71
C ASP A 65 2.53 -15.98 8.16
N ASN A 66 2.45 -14.74 8.69
CA ASN A 66 1.58 -13.68 8.17
C ASN A 66 2.37 -12.38 8.04
N PHE A 67 1.99 -11.50 7.12
CA PHE A 67 2.61 -10.17 7.01
C PHE A 67 2.46 -9.33 8.28
N SER A 68 1.35 -9.50 9.02
CA SER A 68 1.10 -8.83 10.31
C SER A 68 2.14 -9.17 11.38
N ASP A 69 2.82 -10.32 11.27
CA ASP A 69 3.83 -10.75 12.23
C ASP A 69 5.11 -9.88 12.17
N LEU A 70 5.21 -9.01 11.14
CA LEU A 70 6.23 -7.98 11.08
C LEU A 70 6.23 -7.08 12.34
N ILE A 71 5.07 -6.90 12.99
CA ILE A 71 4.95 -6.08 14.19
C ILE A 71 5.57 -6.73 15.43
N HIS A 72 5.85 -8.02 15.41
CA HIS A 72 6.50 -8.71 16.52
C HIS A 72 7.92 -8.17 16.73
N LYS A 73 8.26 -7.97 18.00
CA LYS A 73 9.51 -7.32 18.42
C LYS A 73 10.77 -7.95 17.82
N GLU A 74 10.79 -9.26 17.77
CA GLU A 74 11.88 -10.07 17.21
C GLU A 74 12.07 -9.86 15.70
N ASN A 75 10.99 -9.77 14.94
CA ASN A 75 11.06 -9.54 13.49
C ASN A 75 11.51 -8.12 13.18
N GLN A 76 11.00 -7.15 13.92
CA GLN A 76 11.46 -5.77 13.80
C GLN A 76 12.93 -5.62 14.20
N GLN A 77 13.40 -6.35 15.24
CA GLN A 77 14.79 -6.31 15.65
C GLN A 77 15.71 -6.84 14.54
N LYS A 78 15.38 -7.98 13.94
CA LYS A 78 16.14 -8.53 12.78
C LYS A 78 16.32 -7.50 11.66
N LEU A 79 15.27 -6.75 11.36
CA LEU A 79 15.32 -5.74 10.30
C LEU A 79 16.12 -4.50 10.72
N ARG A 80 16.03 -4.08 11.97
CA ARG A 80 16.88 -3.00 12.49
C ARG A 80 18.36 -3.38 12.50
N ASP A 81 18.69 -4.61 12.90
CA ASP A 81 20.07 -5.11 12.90
C ASP A 81 20.67 -5.14 11.48
N GLN A 82 19.83 -5.21 10.47
CA GLN A 82 20.21 -5.08 9.06
C GLN A 82 20.12 -3.66 8.51
N ASN A 83 19.92 -2.68 9.36
CA ASN A 83 19.83 -1.28 8.99
C ASN A 83 18.72 -1.00 7.95
N THR A 84 17.58 -1.66 8.11
CA THR A 84 16.51 -1.66 7.11
C THR A 84 15.63 -0.42 7.22
N ILE A 85 15.42 0.26 6.09
CA ILE A 85 14.37 1.27 5.89
C ILE A 85 13.30 0.69 4.99
N PHE A 86 12.04 0.81 5.41
CA PHE A 86 10.90 0.30 4.66
C PHE A 86 10.46 1.28 3.57
N VAL A 87 10.34 0.79 2.32
CA VAL A 87 9.64 1.52 1.26
C VAL A 87 8.20 1.00 1.20
N PRO A 88 7.21 1.83 1.62
CA PRO A 88 5.83 1.40 1.67
C PRO A 88 5.22 1.40 0.27
N HIS A 89 4.33 0.44 0.05
CA HIS A 89 3.41 0.42 -1.09
C HIS A 89 2.00 0.08 -0.57
N ARG A 90 1.01 0.05 -1.45
CA ARG A 90 -0.40 -0.12 -1.05
C ARG A 90 -0.65 -1.30 -0.11
N SER A 91 -0.02 -2.45 -0.37
CA SER A 91 -0.23 -3.65 0.46
C SER A 91 0.30 -3.50 1.89
N PHE A 92 1.22 -2.56 2.13
CA PHE A 92 1.74 -2.28 3.46
C PHE A 92 0.63 -1.89 4.43
N VAL A 93 -0.22 -0.95 4.01
CA VAL A 93 -1.39 -0.53 4.82
C VAL A 93 -2.42 -1.67 4.95
N VAL A 94 -2.66 -2.41 3.86
CA VAL A 94 -3.66 -3.48 3.82
C VAL A 94 -3.31 -4.62 4.79
N TYR A 95 -2.05 -5.02 4.85
CA TYR A 95 -1.63 -6.17 5.67
C TYR A 95 -1.25 -5.81 7.10
N LEU A 96 -0.66 -4.65 7.33
CA LEU A 96 -0.27 -4.25 8.67
C LEU A 96 -1.37 -3.47 9.40
N GLY A 97 -2.17 -2.70 8.68
CA GLY A 97 -3.13 -1.75 9.23
C GLY A 97 -2.49 -0.45 9.72
N ILE A 98 -3.24 0.65 9.63
CA ILE A 98 -2.75 2.00 9.95
C ILE A 98 -2.28 2.11 11.40
N ASP A 99 -3.05 1.57 12.37
CA ASP A 99 -2.68 1.66 13.79
C ASP A 99 -1.31 1.02 14.07
N ASN A 100 -1.05 -0.14 13.49
CA ASN A 100 0.23 -0.81 13.65
C ASN A 100 1.38 -0.03 13.03
N ILE A 101 1.16 0.56 11.85
CA ILE A 101 2.16 1.37 11.16
C ILE A 101 2.48 2.65 11.94
N GLU A 102 1.46 3.35 12.43
CA GLU A 102 1.63 4.62 13.13
C GLU A 102 2.20 4.43 14.54
N ASN A 103 1.75 3.40 15.29
CA ASN A 103 1.98 3.30 16.73
C ASN A 103 2.92 2.17 17.15
N LYS A 104 3.12 1.12 16.34
CA LYS A 104 3.86 -0.08 16.76
C LYS A 104 5.07 -0.41 15.88
N LEU A 105 5.11 0.10 14.66
CA LEU A 105 6.22 -0.15 13.76
C LEU A 105 7.44 0.70 14.17
N GLN A 106 8.48 0.03 14.63
CA GLN A 106 9.77 0.60 15.07
C GLN A 106 10.87 0.43 14.00
N ILE A 107 10.49 0.47 12.74
CA ILE A 107 11.39 0.48 11.59
C ILE A 107 11.14 1.79 10.85
N PRO A 108 12.18 2.50 10.39
CA PRO A 108 12.01 3.69 9.57
C PRO A 108 11.21 3.39 8.31
N VAL A 109 10.33 4.28 7.94
CA VAL A 109 9.53 4.20 6.71
C VAL A 109 9.95 5.36 5.81
N PHE A 110 10.28 5.06 4.57
CA PHE A 110 10.58 6.09 3.58
C PHE A 110 9.34 6.97 3.35
N GLY A 111 9.54 8.28 3.50
CA GLY A 111 8.46 9.25 3.47
C GLY A 111 7.75 9.42 4.83
N ASN A 112 6.51 9.86 4.79
CA ASN A 112 5.73 10.16 5.99
C ASN A 112 4.72 9.04 6.28
N ARG A 113 4.94 8.26 7.34
CA ARG A 113 4.04 7.15 7.72
C ARG A 113 2.60 7.58 8.01
N TYR A 114 2.39 8.82 8.46
CA TYR A 114 1.06 9.33 8.81
C TYR A 114 0.24 9.73 7.59
N ILE A 115 0.86 9.93 6.43
CA ILE A 115 0.14 10.24 5.19
C ILE A 115 -0.40 8.98 4.48
N LEU A 116 0.07 7.79 4.86
CA LEU A 116 -0.35 6.54 4.21
C LEU A 116 -1.86 6.30 4.32
N LYS A 117 -2.49 6.79 5.40
CA LYS A 117 -3.95 6.72 5.59
C LYS A 117 -4.74 7.63 4.65
N ALA A 118 -4.10 8.61 4.00
CA ALA A 118 -4.79 9.52 3.09
C ALA A 118 -5.38 8.82 1.85
N GLU A 119 -4.94 7.61 1.53
CA GLU A 119 -5.54 6.78 0.48
C GLU A 119 -6.95 6.29 0.84
N ASP A 120 -7.29 6.19 2.13
CA ASP A 120 -8.63 5.81 2.56
C ASP A 120 -9.62 6.96 2.35
N ARG A 121 -10.49 6.80 1.36
CA ARG A 121 -11.48 7.82 0.97
C ARG A 121 -12.59 8.05 2.00
N GLN A 122 -12.72 7.18 2.99
CA GLN A 122 -13.70 7.33 4.07
C GLN A 122 -13.24 8.32 5.13
N LEU A 123 -11.92 8.60 5.19
CA LEU A 123 -11.39 9.56 6.14
C LEU A 123 -11.64 10.99 5.68
N ALA A 124 -11.92 11.88 6.63
CA ALA A 124 -12.15 13.30 6.37
C ALA A 124 -10.94 13.95 5.66
N ASN A 125 -9.72 13.61 6.12
CA ASN A 125 -8.47 14.14 5.58
C ASN A 125 -7.84 13.21 4.53
N ASN A 126 -8.66 12.67 3.63
CA ASN A 126 -8.18 11.83 2.55
C ASN A 126 -7.46 12.62 1.45
N GLN A 127 -6.87 11.91 0.49
CA GLN A 127 -6.12 12.51 -0.62
C GLN A 127 -6.91 13.59 -1.38
N TYR A 128 -8.23 13.46 -1.53
CA TYR A 128 -9.04 14.47 -2.22
C TYR A 128 -9.19 15.75 -1.40
N HIS A 129 -9.23 15.63 -0.06
CA HIS A 129 -9.19 16.79 0.82
C HIS A 129 -7.84 17.50 0.70
N LEU A 130 -6.74 16.77 0.83
CA LEU A 130 -5.39 17.32 0.73
C LEU A 130 -5.13 18.01 -0.61
N LEU A 131 -5.58 17.41 -1.71
CA LEU A 131 -5.45 18.01 -3.04
C LEU A 131 -6.27 19.31 -3.17
N ARG A 132 -7.47 19.38 -2.58
CA ARG A 132 -8.27 20.62 -2.54
C ARG A 132 -7.58 21.73 -1.76
N GLU A 133 -7.07 21.41 -0.57
CA GLU A 133 -6.31 22.38 0.26
C GLU A 133 -5.06 22.91 -0.48
N ALA A 134 -4.44 22.05 -1.29
CA ALA A 134 -3.29 22.43 -2.12
C ALA A 134 -3.68 23.14 -3.43
N ASN A 135 -4.98 23.45 -3.68
CA ASN A 135 -5.49 24.02 -4.93
C ASN A 135 -5.11 23.20 -6.18
N ILE A 136 -4.96 21.89 -6.05
CA ILE A 136 -4.69 20.98 -7.16
C ILE A 136 -6.02 20.54 -7.78
N SER A 137 -6.11 20.60 -9.10
CA SER A 137 -7.30 20.20 -9.84
C SER A 137 -7.65 18.73 -9.60
N LEU A 138 -8.91 18.47 -9.31
CA LEU A 138 -9.45 17.13 -9.06
C LEU A 138 -10.35 16.69 -10.22
N PRO A 139 -10.45 15.39 -10.49
CA PRO A 139 -11.54 14.86 -11.30
C PRO A 139 -12.89 15.24 -10.69
N ARG A 140 -13.86 15.51 -11.53
CA ARG A 140 -15.23 15.76 -11.08
C ARG A 140 -15.76 14.52 -10.33
N ILE A 141 -16.27 14.75 -9.14
CA ILE A 141 -16.88 13.72 -8.30
C ILE A 141 -18.37 13.98 -8.21
N TYR A 142 -19.16 13.04 -8.69
CA TYR A 142 -20.61 13.10 -8.58
C TYR A 142 -21.04 12.67 -7.18
N LYS A 143 -21.95 13.43 -6.57
CA LYS A 143 -22.52 13.12 -5.25
C LYS A 143 -23.56 12.02 -5.34
N SER A 144 -24.27 11.96 -6.46
CA SER A 144 -25.33 10.98 -6.73
C SER A 144 -25.15 10.40 -8.14
N PRO A 145 -25.51 9.14 -8.37
CA PRO A 145 -25.50 8.56 -9.71
C PRO A 145 -26.43 9.28 -10.70
N GLU A 146 -27.50 9.92 -10.21
CA GLU A 146 -28.44 10.71 -11.01
C GLU A 146 -27.79 11.90 -11.69
N ASP A 147 -26.71 12.43 -11.10
CA ASP A 147 -25.98 13.59 -11.60
C ASP A 147 -25.00 13.25 -12.75
N ILE A 148 -24.88 11.98 -13.12
CA ILE A 148 -23.92 11.53 -14.16
C ILE A 148 -24.38 12.02 -15.53
N ASP A 149 -23.64 12.98 -16.08
CA ASP A 149 -23.89 13.64 -17.37
C ASP A 149 -22.75 13.45 -18.39
N SER A 150 -21.67 12.78 -18.00
CA SER A 150 -20.48 12.57 -18.85
C SER A 150 -19.80 11.22 -18.51
N PRO A 151 -18.89 10.72 -19.38
CA PRO A 151 -18.16 9.48 -19.13
C PRO A 151 -17.48 9.51 -17.78
N SER A 152 -17.79 8.53 -16.93
CA SER A 152 -17.39 8.49 -15.52
C SER A 152 -16.98 7.09 -15.09
N ILE A 153 -16.08 7.02 -14.13
CA ILE A 153 -15.64 5.76 -13.52
C ILE A 153 -16.37 5.59 -12.19
N VAL A 154 -17.17 4.54 -12.09
CA VAL A 154 -17.74 4.08 -10.82
C VAL A 154 -16.75 3.17 -10.14
N LYS A 155 -16.32 3.53 -8.93
CA LYS A 155 -15.41 2.73 -8.11
C LYS A 155 -16.14 2.19 -6.89
N ILE A 156 -16.03 0.88 -6.67
CA ILE A 156 -16.61 0.21 -5.51
C ILE A 156 -15.62 0.34 -4.34
N GLN A 157 -16.15 0.56 -3.14
CA GLN A 157 -15.32 0.67 -1.94
C GLN A 157 -14.56 -0.63 -1.65
N GLU A 158 -13.33 -0.52 -1.18
CA GLU A 158 -12.42 -1.65 -0.99
C GLU A 158 -12.94 -2.71 -0.02
N ALA A 159 -13.61 -2.30 1.05
CA ALA A 159 -14.18 -3.19 2.05
C ALA A 159 -15.26 -4.16 1.51
N LYS A 160 -15.76 -3.94 0.29
CA LYS A 160 -16.78 -4.76 -0.36
C LYS A 160 -16.28 -5.56 -1.53
N ARG A 161 -14.96 -5.63 -1.72
CA ARG A 161 -14.38 -6.30 -2.90
C ARG A 161 -14.14 -7.78 -2.64
N ASN A 162 -14.78 -8.61 -3.46
CA ASN A 162 -14.37 -10.00 -3.66
C ASN A 162 -13.44 -10.19 -4.89
N LEU A 163 -13.27 -9.15 -5.72
CA LEU A 163 -12.50 -9.16 -6.97
C LEU A 163 -11.59 -7.93 -7.10
N GLU A 164 -10.42 -8.13 -7.65
CA GLU A 164 -9.35 -7.12 -7.76
C GLU A 164 -9.72 -5.86 -8.57
N ARG A 165 -10.68 -5.95 -9.50
CA ARG A 165 -11.10 -4.84 -10.37
C ARG A 165 -12.56 -4.47 -10.13
N ALA A 166 -12.82 -3.74 -9.08
CA ALA A 166 -14.14 -3.28 -8.74
C ALA A 166 -14.42 -1.85 -9.27
N PHE A 167 -14.28 -1.64 -10.58
CA PHE A 167 -14.69 -0.40 -11.22
C PHE A 167 -15.35 -0.67 -12.57
N PHE A 168 -16.17 0.27 -13.03
CA PHE A 168 -16.77 0.25 -14.35
C PHE A 168 -17.02 1.66 -14.87
N ILE A 169 -17.07 1.79 -16.20
CA ILE A 169 -17.31 3.06 -16.87
C ILE A 169 -18.80 3.16 -17.19
N VAL A 170 -19.34 4.36 -16.97
CA VAL A 170 -20.71 4.74 -17.29
C VAL A 170 -20.72 6.08 -18.01
N THR A 171 -21.74 6.32 -18.82
CA THR A 171 -21.88 7.55 -19.59
C THR A 171 -23.12 8.37 -19.20
N SER A 172 -24.01 7.77 -18.39
CA SER A 172 -25.25 8.37 -17.93
C SER A 172 -25.83 7.62 -16.74
N TYR A 173 -26.83 8.19 -16.07
CA TYR A 173 -27.57 7.53 -15.03
C TYR A 173 -28.26 6.24 -15.51
N SER A 174 -28.83 6.22 -16.71
CA SER A 174 -29.47 5.00 -17.27
C SER A 174 -28.45 3.88 -17.49
N ASP A 175 -27.26 4.21 -17.96
CA ASP A 175 -26.16 3.25 -18.13
C ASP A 175 -25.65 2.76 -16.77
N TYR A 176 -25.55 3.64 -15.77
CA TYR A 176 -25.23 3.28 -14.39
C TYR A 176 -26.24 2.24 -13.84
N LYS A 177 -27.53 2.50 -13.94
CA LYS A 177 -28.56 1.56 -13.45
C LYS A 177 -28.45 0.18 -14.11
N LYS A 178 -28.25 0.15 -15.42
CA LYS A 178 -28.12 -1.09 -16.17
C LYS A 178 -26.89 -1.89 -15.72
N LYS A 179 -25.73 -1.24 -15.64
CA LYS A 179 -24.47 -1.90 -15.30
C LYS A 179 -24.37 -2.29 -13.83
N SER A 180 -24.94 -1.50 -12.92
CA SER A 180 -25.00 -1.82 -11.49
C SER A 180 -25.91 -3.04 -11.24
N LYS A 181 -27.12 -3.06 -11.83
CA LYS A 181 -28.02 -4.22 -11.70
C LYS A 181 -27.37 -5.52 -12.19
N TYR A 182 -26.66 -5.47 -13.30
CA TYR A 182 -25.94 -6.64 -13.83
C TYR A 182 -24.88 -7.13 -12.84
N ARG A 183 -24.11 -6.24 -12.22
CA ARG A 183 -23.05 -6.58 -11.26
C ARG A 183 -23.58 -7.07 -9.92
N ILE A 184 -24.69 -6.51 -9.44
CA ILE A 184 -25.41 -7.01 -8.25
C ILE A 184 -25.84 -8.46 -8.49
N ASN A 185 -26.41 -8.76 -9.64
CA ASN A 185 -26.85 -10.12 -9.99
C ASN A 185 -25.68 -11.12 -10.09
N LEU A 186 -24.46 -10.64 -10.37
CA LEU A 186 -23.25 -11.46 -10.38
C LEU A 186 -22.53 -11.53 -9.01
N GLY A 187 -23.07 -10.90 -7.98
CA GLY A 187 -22.45 -10.85 -6.65
C GLY A 187 -21.13 -10.04 -6.61
N ILE A 188 -20.95 -9.11 -7.58
CA ILE A 188 -19.73 -8.27 -7.69
C ILE A 188 -19.86 -6.99 -6.86
N ILE A 189 -21.10 -6.56 -6.55
CA ILE A 189 -21.44 -5.38 -5.76
C ILE A 189 -22.49 -5.76 -4.72
#